data_e7ce105add40cc4da3a40619d9ee7119
#
_entry.id   e7ce105add40cc4da3a40619d9ee7119
#
_cell.length_a   1.000
_cell.length_b   1.000
_cell.length_c   1.000
_cell.angle_alpha   90.00
_cell.angle_beta   90.00
_cell.angle_gamma   90.00
#
_symmetry.space_group_name_H-M   'P 1'
#
loop_
_entity.id
_entity.type
_entity.pdbx_description
1 polymer ?
#
loop_
_entity_poly.entity_id
_entity_poly.type
_entity_poly.pdbx_seq_one_letter_code
_entity_poly.pdbx_strand_id
1 'polypeptide(L)'
;MRWTGWVLLVQFVLINISTAFYADKLTRFYSDLPEDYSNSSGNIFTKSWKLFTGPKYPRSVINERPVFPFDTVKLQTASGLSIDAWYAAADSAAKGTVILFHGIGGTRMNNLDEANEFRYLGYHIMMIDFRGHGNSEGNRSTIGFREAEEVKLAVEYVKKKGESTIFLYGSSMGAVSVARAVWKYELKLAGIILEMPFYSLQTYLKARAGQIGFPTQPFAFFTTFWIGAEKGFNGYRHKTSLYAKSVHCPVLIQWGTEDRFVNEKEIESVYEAVGTEKKKLVVYQGAEHESLLRKDPVKWREEINLFLQSRYQ
;
A
#
# COMPACT_ATOMS: atom_id res chain seq x y z
N MET A 1 -9.98 1.70 46.54
CA MET A 1 -10.79 1.18 45.40
C MET A 1 -11.49 2.26 44.55
N ARG A 2 -12.17 3.29 45.10
CA ARG A 2 -12.86 4.32 44.27
C ARG A 2 -11.89 5.17 43.41
N TRP A 3 -10.73 5.58 43.90
CA TRP A 3 -9.74 6.39 43.19
C TRP A 3 -9.08 5.64 42.02
N THR A 4 -8.81 4.33 42.15
CA THR A 4 -8.22 3.51 41.08
C THR A 4 -9.15 3.40 39.86
N GLY A 5 -10.47 3.28 40.11
CA GLY A 5 -11.47 3.28 39.02
C GLY A 5 -11.49 4.57 38.22
N TRP A 6 -11.42 5.73 38.88
CA TRP A 6 -11.37 7.03 38.22
C TRP A 6 -10.07 7.22 37.41
N VAL A 7 -8.92 6.77 37.92
CA VAL A 7 -7.64 6.84 37.20
C VAL A 7 -7.71 6.00 35.92
N LEU A 8 -8.22 4.78 36.00
CA LEU A 8 -8.39 3.91 34.81
C LEU A 8 -9.36 4.51 33.80
N LEU A 9 -10.46 5.10 34.26
CA LEU A 9 -11.42 5.77 33.37
C LEU A 9 -10.77 6.96 32.64
N VAL A 10 -10.04 7.81 33.34
CA VAL A 10 -9.34 8.95 32.74
C VAL A 10 -8.31 8.47 31.71
N GLN A 11 -7.51 7.45 32.04
CA GLN A 11 -6.55 6.88 31.10
C GLN A 11 -7.25 6.31 29.86
N PHE A 12 -8.34 5.58 30.03
CA PHE A 12 -9.15 5.05 28.92
C PHE A 12 -9.67 6.17 28.00
N VAL A 13 -10.19 7.26 28.59
CA VAL A 13 -10.67 8.42 27.82
C VAL A 13 -9.51 9.08 27.07
N LEU A 14 -8.39 9.34 27.73
CA LEU A 14 -7.23 9.99 27.11
C LEU A 14 -6.66 9.17 25.95
N ILE A 15 -6.53 7.85 26.10
CA ILE A 15 -6.01 7.00 25.01
C ILE A 15 -6.98 6.97 23.83
N ASN A 16 -8.29 6.94 24.07
CA ASN A 16 -9.28 7.01 22.98
C ASN A 16 -9.21 8.33 22.22
N ILE A 17 -9.14 9.47 22.91
CA ILE A 17 -8.99 10.78 22.29
C ILE A 17 -7.68 10.83 21.47
N SER A 18 -6.57 10.42 22.07
CA SER A 18 -5.27 10.39 21.42
C SER A 18 -5.29 9.54 20.15
N THR A 19 -5.80 8.31 20.23
CA THR A 19 -5.82 7.38 19.09
C THR A 19 -6.80 7.79 18.01
N ALA A 20 -7.88 8.52 18.32
CA ALA A 20 -8.76 9.14 17.33
C ALA A 20 -8.00 10.21 16.52
N PHE A 21 -7.26 11.11 17.18
CA PHE A 21 -6.40 12.08 16.48
C PHE A 21 -5.33 11.40 15.62
N TYR A 22 -4.69 10.34 16.14
CA TYR A 22 -3.73 9.56 15.36
C TYR A 22 -4.37 8.93 14.12
N ALA A 23 -5.57 8.37 14.25
CA ALA A 23 -6.32 7.76 13.14
C ALA A 23 -6.58 8.78 12.02
N ASP A 24 -7.08 9.98 12.37
CA ASP A 24 -7.30 11.04 11.38
C ASP A 24 -5.99 11.47 10.72
N LYS A 25 -4.94 11.77 11.49
CA LYS A 25 -3.68 12.28 10.96
C LYS A 25 -2.90 11.25 10.15
N LEU A 26 -2.89 9.98 10.57
CA LEU A 26 -2.21 8.90 9.85
C LEU A 26 -2.83 8.63 8.49
N THR A 27 -4.12 8.93 8.34
CA THR A 27 -4.88 8.69 7.12
C THR A 27 -5.14 9.96 6.31
N ARG A 28 -4.55 11.10 6.72
CA ARG A 28 -4.69 12.39 6.04
C ARG A 28 -3.34 12.91 5.55
N PHE A 29 -3.32 13.36 4.31
CA PHE A 29 -2.19 14.04 3.70
C PHE A 29 -2.49 15.52 3.51
N TYR A 30 -1.55 16.36 3.93
CA TYR A 30 -1.71 17.81 3.99
C TYR A 30 -0.97 18.46 2.82
N SER A 31 -1.70 19.10 1.92
CA SER A 31 -1.14 19.82 0.76
C SER A 31 -0.62 21.23 1.09
N ASP A 32 -0.98 21.75 2.27
CA ASP A 32 -0.52 23.03 2.80
C ASP A 32 0.80 22.93 3.59
N LEU A 33 1.32 21.73 3.80
CA LEU A 33 2.62 21.50 4.41
C LEU A 33 3.71 21.37 3.36
N PRO A 34 4.89 21.95 3.60
CA PRO A 34 6.05 21.73 2.71
C PRO A 34 6.52 20.27 2.78
N GLU A 35 7.16 19.78 1.72
CA GLU A 35 7.65 18.40 1.65
C GLU A 35 8.66 18.06 2.76
N ASP A 36 9.51 19.03 3.13
CA ASP A 36 10.50 18.92 4.21
C ASP A 36 9.91 19.16 5.60
N TYR A 37 8.60 19.18 5.74
CA TYR A 37 7.92 19.40 7.02
C TYR A 37 8.40 18.43 8.09
N SER A 38 9.00 18.98 9.15
CA SER A 38 9.48 18.20 10.29
C SER A 38 8.50 18.22 11.47
N ASN A 39 8.08 17.03 11.89
CA ASN A 39 7.30 16.86 13.12
C ASN A 39 8.12 17.10 14.39
N SER A 40 9.46 17.12 14.32
CA SER A 40 10.35 17.35 15.46
C SER A 40 10.49 18.82 15.85
N SER A 41 10.07 19.76 14.99
CA SER A 41 10.15 21.20 15.24
C SER A 41 9.15 21.66 16.31
N GLY A 42 9.54 22.71 17.07
CA GLY A 42 8.70 23.35 18.08
C GLY A 42 9.21 23.25 19.51
N ASN A 43 8.55 23.97 20.42
CA ASN A 43 8.83 23.95 21.86
C ASN A 43 8.25 22.70 22.54
N ILE A 44 8.48 22.56 23.84
CA ILE A 44 8.04 21.39 24.62
C ILE A 44 6.53 21.16 24.53
N PHE A 45 5.72 22.23 24.56
CA PHE A 45 4.26 22.13 24.48
C PHE A 45 3.79 21.62 23.09
N THR A 46 4.38 22.14 22.00
CA THR A 46 4.07 21.69 20.66
C THR A 46 4.52 20.24 20.41
N LYS A 47 5.66 19.84 20.95
CA LYS A 47 6.13 18.46 20.89
C LYS A 47 5.22 17.51 21.66
N SER A 48 4.83 17.87 22.90
CA SER A 48 3.88 17.08 23.69
C SER A 48 2.52 16.98 23.01
N TRP A 49 2.04 18.06 22.40
CA TRP A 49 0.79 18.06 21.64
C TRP A 49 0.87 17.17 20.40
N LYS A 50 1.97 17.23 19.64
CA LYS A 50 2.21 16.32 18.52
C LYS A 50 2.31 14.86 18.96
N LEU A 51 2.96 14.62 20.11
CA LEU A 51 3.04 13.28 20.70
C LEU A 51 1.64 12.76 21.04
N PHE A 52 0.78 13.57 21.63
CA PHE A 52 -0.58 13.21 22.00
C PHE A 52 -1.51 13.04 20.80
N THR A 53 -1.40 13.90 19.78
CA THR A 53 -2.33 13.93 18.65
C THR A 53 -1.81 13.28 17.38
N GLY A 54 -0.57 12.82 17.36
CA GLY A 54 0.09 12.24 16.19
C GLY A 54 0.73 13.27 15.25
N PRO A 55 1.66 12.81 14.41
CA PRO A 55 2.33 13.62 13.41
C PRO A 55 1.40 13.94 12.25
N LYS A 56 1.66 15.06 11.57
CA LYS A 56 1.06 15.38 10.28
C LYS A 56 1.98 14.87 9.16
N TYR A 57 1.41 14.44 8.05
CA TYR A 57 2.14 13.98 6.88
C TYR A 57 1.88 14.90 5.70
N PRO A 58 2.92 15.51 5.10
CA PRO A 58 2.76 16.27 3.88
C PRO A 58 2.25 15.34 2.76
N ARG A 59 1.54 15.91 1.81
CA ARG A 59 1.17 15.20 0.59
C ARG A 59 2.42 15.06 -0.27
N SER A 60 2.71 13.85 -0.72
CA SER A 60 3.83 13.60 -1.63
C SER A 60 3.56 14.23 -3.00
N VAL A 61 4.55 14.90 -3.55
CA VAL A 61 4.50 15.61 -4.83
C VAL A 61 5.25 14.81 -5.90
N ILE A 62 4.87 15.00 -7.15
CA ILE A 62 5.58 14.42 -8.30
C ILE A 62 6.58 15.43 -8.81
N ASN A 63 7.86 15.20 -8.51
CA ASN A 63 8.97 16.10 -8.88
C ASN A 63 9.70 15.66 -10.15
N GLU A 64 9.48 14.42 -10.58
CA GLU A 64 10.16 13.84 -11.72
C GLU A 64 9.14 13.29 -12.73
N ARG A 65 9.62 13.05 -13.96
CA ARG A 65 8.83 12.43 -15.01
C ARG A 65 9.62 11.30 -15.64
N PRO A 66 8.95 10.24 -16.14
CA PRO A 66 9.60 9.23 -16.93
C PRO A 66 10.29 9.84 -18.15
N VAL A 67 11.42 9.28 -18.55
CA VAL A 67 12.11 9.66 -19.78
C VAL A 67 11.47 9.06 -21.03
N PHE A 68 10.59 8.08 -20.85
CA PHE A 68 9.81 7.45 -21.93
C PHE A 68 8.49 8.19 -22.17
N PRO A 69 7.91 8.13 -23.39
CA PRO A 69 6.60 8.70 -23.67
C PRO A 69 5.50 8.03 -22.85
N PHE A 70 4.57 8.84 -22.35
CA PHE A 70 3.40 8.38 -21.61
C PHE A 70 2.18 9.26 -21.84
N ASP A 71 1.01 8.68 -21.71
CA ASP A 71 -0.27 9.37 -21.69
C ASP A 71 -0.71 9.60 -20.24
N THR A 72 -1.22 10.79 -19.94
CA THR A 72 -1.90 11.05 -18.67
C THR A 72 -3.33 10.53 -18.76
N VAL A 73 -3.71 9.70 -17.80
CA VAL A 73 -5.03 9.08 -17.71
C VAL A 73 -5.72 9.55 -16.45
N LYS A 74 -7.00 9.91 -16.58
CA LYS A 74 -7.85 10.21 -15.42
C LYS A 74 -8.94 9.16 -15.30
N LEU A 75 -9.00 8.52 -14.14
CA LEU A 75 -10.04 7.58 -13.75
C LEU A 75 -10.95 8.25 -12.74
N GLN A 76 -12.22 7.84 -12.69
CA GLN A 76 -13.18 8.43 -11.75
C GLN A 76 -13.74 7.36 -10.82
N THR A 77 -13.62 7.59 -9.51
CA THR A 77 -14.21 6.72 -8.50
C THR A 77 -15.73 6.91 -8.42
N ALA A 78 -16.43 5.97 -7.83
CA ALA A 78 -17.88 6.08 -7.59
C ALA A 78 -18.26 7.27 -6.69
N SER A 79 -17.32 7.74 -5.86
CA SER A 79 -17.50 8.96 -5.05
C SER A 79 -17.16 10.26 -5.77
N GLY A 80 -16.81 10.21 -7.07
CA GLY A 80 -16.50 11.36 -7.90
C GLY A 80 -15.05 11.85 -7.83
N LEU A 81 -14.15 11.17 -7.11
CA LEU A 81 -12.73 11.57 -7.07
C LEU A 81 -12.04 11.26 -8.40
N SER A 82 -11.31 12.23 -8.93
CA SER A 82 -10.42 12.05 -10.07
C SER A 82 -9.11 11.38 -9.62
N ILE A 83 -8.78 10.26 -10.24
CA ILE A 83 -7.56 9.48 -9.98
C ILE A 83 -6.64 9.63 -11.17
N ASP A 84 -5.44 10.11 -10.90
CA ASP A 84 -4.43 10.41 -11.92
C ASP A 84 -3.50 9.22 -12.12
N ALA A 85 -3.21 8.91 -13.38
CA ALA A 85 -2.35 7.82 -13.77
C ALA A 85 -1.52 8.15 -15.00
N TRP A 86 -0.41 7.44 -15.20
CA TRP A 86 0.35 7.43 -16.44
C TRP A 86 0.24 6.06 -17.10
N TYR A 87 -0.02 6.07 -18.40
CA TYR A 87 0.02 4.87 -19.24
C TYR A 87 1.12 5.03 -20.27
N ALA A 88 2.01 4.06 -20.37
CA ALA A 88 3.06 4.03 -21.37
C ALA A 88 3.01 2.72 -22.16
N ALA A 89 3.01 2.85 -23.46
CA ALA A 89 3.08 1.70 -24.36
C ALA A 89 4.47 1.06 -24.32
N ALA A 90 4.54 -0.24 -24.56
CA ALA A 90 5.79 -0.93 -24.86
C ALA A 90 6.37 -0.42 -26.19
N ASP A 91 7.68 -0.51 -26.33
CA ASP A 91 8.38 -0.04 -27.54
C ASP A 91 8.21 -0.99 -28.76
N SER A 92 7.63 -2.17 -28.52
CA SER A 92 7.39 -3.22 -29.53
C SER A 92 6.06 -3.91 -29.29
N ALA A 93 5.76 -4.98 -30.01
CA ALA A 93 4.58 -5.83 -29.77
C ALA A 93 4.55 -6.28 -28.31
N ALA A 94 3.56 -5.79 -27.56
CA ALA A 94 3.49 -5.99 -26.12
C ALA A 94 3.09 -7.43 -25.75
N LYS A 95 3.67 -7.94 -24.67
CA LYS A 95 3.32 -9.24 -24.09
C LYS A 95 2.11 -9.18 -23.16
N GLY A 96 1.64 -7.96 -22.86
CA GLY A 96 0.56 -7.64 -21.94
C GLY A 96 0.79 -6.29 -21.26
N THR A 97 0.08 -6.04 -20.17
CA THR A 97 0.18 -4.81 -19.37
C THR A 97 0.46 -5.13 -17.91
N VAL A 98 1.41 -4.42 -17.29
CA VAL A 98 1.62 -4.40 -15.85
C VAL A 98 1.09 -3.09 -15.27
N ILE A 99 0.21 -3.17 -14.27
CA ILE A 99 -0.31 -2.01 -13.56
C ILE A 99 0.35 -1.93 -12.18
N LEU A 100 0.96 -0.79 -11.86
CA LEU A 100 1.79 -0.60 -10.67
C LEU A 100 1.10 0.31 -9.65
N PHE A 101 1.14 -0.11 -8.37
CA PHE A 101 0.46 0.53 -7.23
C PHE A 101 1.45 0.77 -6.09
N HIS A 102 1.62 2.05 -5.72
CA HIS A 102 2.58 2.48 -4.71
C HIS A 102 2.12 2.24 -3.26
N GLY A 103 3.06 2.34 -2.32
CA GLY A 103 2.81 2.28 -0.88
C GLY A 103 2.18 3.56 -0.31
N ILE A 104 1.82 3.52 0.98
CA ILE A 104 1.26 4.69 1.68
C ILE A 104 2.27 5.85 1.73
N GLY A 105 1.79 7.07 1.51
CA GLY A 105 2.64 8.28 1.49
C GLY A 105 3.52 8.41 0.24
N GLY A 106 3.47 7.45 -0.68
CA GLY A 106 4.19 7.50 -1.95
C GLY A 106 3.39 8.16 -3.09
N THR A 107 3.96 8.08 -4.28
CA THR A 107 3.30 8.41 -5.55
C THR A 107 3.63 7.34 -6.57
N ARG A 108 3.04 7.42 -7.76
CA ARG A 108 3.41 6.55 -8.89
C ARG A 108 4.91 6.54 -9.19
N MET A 109 5.65 7.61 -8.82
CA MET A 109 7.10 7.70 -9.02
C MET A 109 7.89 6.70 -8.17
N ASN A 110 7.34 6.26 -7.05
CA ASN A 110 8.02 5.27 -6.21
C ASN A 110 8.20 3.90 -6.89
N ASN A 111 7.43 3.64 -7.94
CA ASN A 111 7.53 2.42 -8.73
C ASN A 111 8.12 2.68 -10.14
N LEU A 112 8.84 3.80 -10.35
CA LEU A 112 9.36 4.14 -11.68
C LEU A 112 10.46 3.18 -12.13
N ASP A 113 11.32 2.74 -11.22
CA ASP A 113 12.38 1.79 -11.53
C ASP A 113 11.79 0.43 -11.95
N GLU A 114 10.82 -0.05 -11.21
CA GLU A 114 10.08 -1.28 -11.51
C GLU A 114 9.32 -1.15 -12.85
N ALA A 115 8.72 0.01 -13.10
CA ALA A 115 8.04 0.28 -14.37
C ALA A 115 9.01 0.26 -15.58
N ASN A 116 10.22 0.81 -15.42
CA ASN A 116 11.27 0.71 -16.43
C ASN A 116 11.65 -0.74 -16.74
N GLU A 117 11.80 -1.57 -15.71
CA GLU A 117 12.12 -2.98 -15.87
C GLU A 117 10.98 -3.74 -16.60
N PHE A 118 9.72 -3.51 -16.24
CA PHE A 118 8.59 -4.12 -16.94
C PHE A 118 8.49 -3.67 -18.40
N ARG A 119 8.78 -2.39 -18.71
CA ARG A 119 8.86 -1.94 -20.11
C ARG A 119 9.99 -2.60 -20.87
N TYR A 120 11.18 -2.73 -20.26
CA TYR A 120 12.31 -3.43 -20.84
C TYR A 120 11.96 -4.89 -21.16
N LEU A 121 11.15 -5.54 -20.31
CA LEU A 121 10.65 -6.90 -20.54
C LEU A 121 9.55 -6.99 -21.62
N GLY A 122 9.10 -5.85 -22.19
CA GLY A 122 8.15 -5.77 -23.29
C GLY A 122 6.68 -5.70 -22.85
N TYR A 123 6.40 -5.10 -21.71
CA TYR A 123 5.03 -4.88 -21.23
C TYR A 123 4.63 -3.40 -21.37
N HIS A 124 3.37 -3.15 -21.69
CA HIS A 124 2.77 -1.85 -21.38
C HIS A 124 2.76 -1.66 -19.88
N ILE A 125 2.85 -0.42 -19.43
CA ILE A 125 2.76 -0.10 -18.00
C ILE A 125 1.67 0.92 -17.73
N MET A 126 1.04 0.81 -16.56
CA MET A 126 0.19 1.85 -16.01
C MET A 126 0.58 2.10 -14.55
N MET A 127 0.89 3.34 -14.20
CA MET A 127 1.25 3.75 -12.84
C MET A 127 0.20 4.71 -12.30
N ILE A 128 -0.32 4.46 -11.10
CA ILE A 128 -1.42 5.22 -10.51
C ILE A 128 -0.98 5.95 -9.26
N ASP A 129 -1.47 7.17 -9.07
CA ASP A 129 -1.52 7.77 -7.75
C ASP A 129 -2.84 7.38 -7.08
N PHE A 130 -2.80 6.75 -5.93
CA PHE A 130 -4.00 6.50 -5.13
C PHE A 130 -4.64 7.78 -4.62
N ARG A 131 -5.94 7.71 -4.27
CA ARG A 131 -6.65 8.83 -3.61
C ARG A 131 -5.80 9.47 -2.51
N GLY A 132 -5.79 10.80 -2.46
CA GLY A 132 -5.03 11.56 -1.47
C GLY A 132 -3.52 11.64 -1.72
N HIS A 133 -2.98 10.99 -2.74
CA HIS A 133 -1.56 10.95 -3.08
C HIS A 133 -1.28 11.61 -4.44
N GLY A 134 -0.04 12.06 -4.64
CA GLY A 134 0.42 12.64 -5.91
C GLY A 134 -0.57 13.65 -6.49
N ASN A 135 -0.98 13.46 -7.74
CA ASN A 135 -1.91 14.35 -8.45
C ASN A 135 -3.38 13.91 -8.34
N SER A 136 -3.69 12.78 -7.69
CA SER A 136 -5.06 12.31 -7.51
C SER A 136 -5.81 13.15 -6.49
N GLU A 137 -7.12 13.30 -6.67
CA GLU A 137 -7.96 14.06 -5.74
C GLU A 137 -8.11 13.39 -4.36
N GLY A 138 -8.70 14.16 -3.45
CA GLY A 138 -8.83 13.79 -2.05
C GLY A 138 -7.59 14.15 -1.23
N ASN A 139 -7.67 13.90 0.06
CA ASN A 139 -6.57 14.09 1.02
C ASN A 139 -6.53 13.00 2.09
N ARG A 140 -7.24 11.89 1.87
CA ARG A 140 -7.37 10.80 2.84
C ARG A 140 -7.13 9.46 2.18
N SER A 141 -6.41 8.59 2.89
CA SER A 141 -6.24 7.19 2.56
C SER A 141 -7.02 6.30 3.54
N THR A 142 -7.33 5.11 3.10
CA THR A 142 -7.89 4.04 3.95
C THR A 142 -6.92 2.88 4.10
N ILE A 143 -5.64 3.14 3.80
CA ILE A 143 -4.52 2.19 3.93
C ILE A 143 -4.80 0.88 3.18
N GLY A 144 -5.27 1.00 1.92
CA GLY A 144 -5.52 -0.13 1.02
C GLY A 144 -6.96 -0.64 1.03
N PHE A 145 -7.87 -0.10 1.86
CA PHE A 145 -9.25 -0.60 1.89
C PHE A 145 -10.10 -0.07 0.74
N ARG A 146 -10.22 1.26 0.58
CA ARG A 146 -10.97 1.85 -0.54
C ARG A 146 -10.13 1.94 -1.80
N GLU A 147 -8.82 1.99 -1.68
CA GLU A 147 -7.85 2.01 -2.78
C GLU A 147 -7.98 0.77 -3.71
N ALA A 148 -8.60 -0.30 -3.24
CA ALA A 148 -9.02 -1.43 -4.07
C ALA A 148 -9.96 -1.04 -5.23
N GLU A 149 -10.73 0.06 -5.11
CA GLU A 149 -11.56 0.59 -6.18
C GLU A 149 -10.71 1.13 -7.34
N GLU A 150 -9.63 1.83 -7.02
CA GLU A 150 -8.71 2.39 -8.02
C GLU A 150 -7.96 1.28 -8.77
N VAL A 151 -7.63 0.19 -8.07
CA VAL A 151 -7.10 -1.01 -8.73
C VAL A 151 -8.09 -1.57 -9.75
N LYS A 152 -9.37 -1.69 -9.38
CA LYS A 152 -10.43 -2.12 -10.31
C LYS A 152 -10.53 -1.18 -11.52
N LEU A 153 -10.59 0.13 -11.28
CA LEU A 153 -10.72 1.14 -12.34
C LEU A 153 -9.55 1.07 -13.33
N ALA A 154 -8.33 0.85 -12.85
CA ALA A 154 -7.16 0.68 -13.69
C ALA A 154 -7.26 -0.57 -14.57
N VAL A 155 -7.67 -1.70 -13.99
CA VAL A 155 -7.88 -2.94 -14.74
C VAL A 155 -8.97 -2.76 -15.79
N GLU A 156 -10.07 -2.08 -15.46
CA GLU A 156 -11.14 -1.79 -16.41
C GLU A 156 -10.68 -0.88 -17.55
N TYR A 157 -9.87 0.13 -17.25
CA TYR A 157 -9.28 1.01 -18.27
C TYR A 157 -8.42 0.23 -19.26
N VAL A 158 -7.51 -0.60 -18.76
CA VAL A 158 -6.60 -1.41 -19.56
C VAL A 158 -7.37 -2.44 -20.40
N LYS A 159 -8.41 -3.08 -19.84
CA LYS A 159 -9.31 -3.96 -20.59
C LYS A 159 -10.04 -3.24 -21.73
N LYS A 160 -10.51 -2.01 -21.51
CA LYS A 160 -11.15 -1.19 -22.56
C LYS A 160 -10.18 -0.82 -23.70
N LYS A 161 -8.87 -0.83 -23.45
CA LYS A 161 -7.85 -0.70 -24.51
C LYS A 161 -7.61 -1.99 -25.31
N GLY A 162 -8.32 -3.08 -24.98
CA GLY A 162 -8.21 -4.37 -25.68
C GLY A 162 -7.25 -5.37 -25.02
N GLU A 163 -6.66 -5.03 -23.87
CA GLU A 163 -5.71 -5.90 -23.18
C GLU A 163 -6.39 -7.04 -22.44
N SER A 164 -5.91 -8.25 -22.67
CA SER A 164 -6.38 -9.46 -21.98
C SER A 164 -5.35 -10.03 -20.99
N THR A 165 -4.05 -9.78 -21.23
CA THR A 165 -2.94 -10.26 -20.38
C THR A 165 -2.55 -9.14 -19.44
N ILE A 166 -3.13 -9.14 -18.22
CA ILE A 166 -2.93 -8.08 -17.23
C ILE A 166 -2.29 -8.66 -15.97
N PHE A 167 -1.16 -8.07 -15.59
CA PHE A 167 -0.50 -8.31 -14.30
C PHE A 167 -0.67 -7.09 -13.40
N LEU A 168 -0.77 -7.31 -12.10
CA LEU A 168 -0.75 -6.24 -11.10
C LEU A 168 0.51 -6.35 -10.25
N TYR A 169 1.17 -5.24 -10.04
CA TYR A 169 2.27 -5.08 -9.11
C TYR A 169 1.87 -4.11 -8.03
N GLY A 170 2.05 -4.47 -6.78
CA GLY A 170 1.79 -3.57 -5.65
C GLY A 170 2.85 -3.67 -4.58
N SER A 171 3.27 -2.54 -4.04
CA SER A 171 4.18 -2.46 -2.90
C SER A 171 3.44 -2.01 -1.64
N SER A 172 3.67 -2.66 -0.49
CA SER A 172 3.12 -2.30 0.82
C SER A 172 1.59 -2.12 0.78
N MET A 173 1.07 -0.91 1.01
CA MET A 173 -0.35 -0.58 0.86
C MET A 173 -0.89 -0.94 -0.54
N GLY A 174 -0.09 -0.75 -1.59
CA GLY A 174 -0.46 -1.13 -2.96
C GLY A 174 -0.70 -2.63 -3.10
N ALA A 175 0.15 -3.45 -2.48
CA ALA A 175 -0.01 -4.91 -2.46
C ALA A 175 -1.31 -5.34 -1.76
N VAL A 176 -1.64 -4.70 -0.64
CA VAL A 176 -2.89 -4.96 0.09
C VAL A 176 -4.10 -4.51 -0.73
N SER A 177 -4.00 -3.37 -1.43
CA SER A 177 -5.05 -2.86 -2.32
C SER A 177 -5.32 -3.81 -3.47
N VAL A 178 -4.26 -4.38 -4.07
CA VAL A 178 -4.33 -5.41 -5.12
C VAL A 178 -5.03 -6.66 -4.61
N ALA A 179 -4.55 -7.24 -3.50
CA ALA A 179 -5.15 -8.43 -2.91
C ALA A 179 -6.65 -8.23 -2.59
N ARG A 180 -6.98 -7.06 -2.01
CA ARG A 180 -8.36 -6.70 -1.70
C ARG A 180 -9.21 -6.50 -2.96
N ALA A 181 -8.68 -5.91 -4.01
CA ALA A 181 -9.40 -5.70 -5.26
C ALA A 181 -9.74 -7.04 -5.93
N VAL A 182 -8.79 -7.97 -5.95
CA VAL A 182 -9.03 -9.33 -6.46
C VAL A 182 -10.13 -10.00 -5.66
N TRP A 183 -10.07 -9.96 -4.32
CA TRP A 183 -11.09 -10.52 -3.45
C TRP A 183 -12.48 -9.87 -3.63
N LYS A 184 -12.54 -8.54 -3.74
CA LYS A 184 -13.80 -7.81 -3.73
C LYS A 184 -14.50 -7.81 -5.10
N TYR A 185 -13.71 -7.77 -6.18
CA TYR A 185 -14.23 -7.55 -7.54
C TYR A 185 -14.00 -8.75 -8.46
N GLU A 186 -13.47 -9.86 -7.92
CA GLU A 186 -13.24 -11.12 -8.65
C GLU A 186 -12.46 -10.88 -9.96
N LEU A 187 -11.40 -10.08 -9.88
CA LEU A 187 -10.63 -9.66 -11.05
C LEU A 187 -9.94 -10.87 -11.70
N LYS A 188 -10.19 -11.07 -13.00
CA LYS A 188 -9.47 -12.07 -13.81
C LYS A 188 -8.17 -11.45 -14.32
N LEU A 189 -7.04 -12.00 -13.91
CA LEU A 189 -5.68 -11.49 -14.12
C LEU A 189 -4.76 -12.62 -14.59
N ALA A 190 -3.71 -12.25 -15.33
CA ALA A 190 -2.63 -13.17 -15.68
C ALA A 190 -1.75 -13.55 -14.47
N GLY A 191 -1.62 -12.63 -13.51
CA GLY A 191 -0.93 -12.85 -12.24
C GLY A 191 -0.83 -11.58 -11.41
N ILE A 192 -0.40 -11.71 -10.14
CA ILE A 192 -0.15 -10.57 -9.26
C ILE A 192 1.20 -10.69 -8.56
N ILE A 193 1.86 -9.56 -8.35
CA ILE A 193 3.14 -9.43 -7.65
C ILE A 193 2.90 -8.53 -6.43
N LEU A 194 3.15 -9.06 -5.25
CA LEU A 194 2.90 -8.40 -3.97
C LEU A 194 4.23 -8.23 -3.24
N GLU A 195 4.74 -7.00 -3.17
CA GLU A 195 5.92 -6.69 -2.36
C GLU A 195 5.52 -6.22 -0.98
N MET A 196 6.02 -6.90 0.05
CA MET A 196 5.87 -6.57 1.48
C MET A 196 4.43 -6.20 1.87
N PRO A 197 3.41 -7.00 1.50
CA PRO A 197 2.05 -6.79 1.94
C PRO A 197 1.95 -6.96 3.45
N PHE A 198 1.44 -5.98 4.18
CA PHE A 198 1.19 -6.18 5.61
C PHE A 198 0.07 -7.20 5.85
N TYR A 199 0.18 -7.97 6.94
CA TYR A 199 -0.78 -9.02 7.29
C TYR A 199 -2.18 -8.47 7.58
N SER A 200 -2.26 -7.40 8.40
CA SER A 200 -3.51 -6.73 8.77
C SER A 200 -3.27 -5.26 9.13
N LEU A 201 -4.32 -4.42 9.06
CA LEU A 201 -4.24 -3.04 9.52
C LEU A 201 -3.75 -2.95 10.97
N GLN A 202 -4.23 -3.82 11.84
CA GLN A 202 -3.84 -3.82 13.25
C GLN A 202 -2.36 -4.15 13.46
N THR A 203 -1.79 -5.14 12.73
CA THR A 203 -0.38 -5.48 12.85
C THR A 203 0.53 -4.40 12.27
N TYR A 204 0.13 -3.80 11.15
CA TYR A 204 0.80 -2.62 10.60
C TYR A 204 0.86 -1.46 11.61
N LEU A 205 -0.27 -1.14 12.27
CA LEU A 205 -0.33 -0.09 13.28
C LEU A 205 0.49 -0.44 14.54
N LYS A 206 0.54 -1.73 14.91
CA LYS A 206 1.38 -2.23 16.00
C LYS A 206 2.87 -2.01 15.70
N ALA A 207 3.31 -2.39 14.50
CA ALA A 207 4.70 -2.18 14.07
C ALA A 207 5.05 -0.69 14.04
N ARG A 208 4.16 0.14 13.48
CA ARG A 208 4.34 1.59 13.42
C ARG A 208 4.42 2.24 14.82
N ALA A 209 3.58 1.83 15.76
CA ALA A 209 3.65 2.30 17.14
C ALA A 209 5.00 1.97 17.80
N GLY A 210 5.50 0.75 17.59
CA GLY A 210 6.82 0.33 18.09
C GLY A 210 7.96 1.18 17.55
N GLN A 211 7.93 1.56 16.27
CA GLN A 211 8.97 2.41 15.64
C GLN A 211 9.04 3.82 16.24
N ILE A 212 7.93 4.37 16.71
CA ILE A 212 7.90 5.69 17.35
C ILE A 212 7.99 5.62 18.88
N GLY A 213 8.28 4.44 19.42
CA GLY A 213 8.44 4.23 20.87
C GLY A 213 7.16 4.23 21.69
N PHE A 214 6.01 4.05 21.06
CA PHE A 214 4.73 3.94 21.77
C PHE A 214 4.47 2.51 22.26
N PRO A 215 3.72 2.35 23.36
CA PRO A 215 3.19 1.06 23.75
C PRO A 215 2.35 0.50 22.58
N THR A 216 2.78 -0.65 22.06
CA THR A 216 2.14 -1.25 20.88
C THR A 216 0.68 -1.63 21.13
N GLN A 217 0.38 -2.01 22.39
CA GLN A 217 -0.97 -2.21 22.90
C GLN A 217 -1.19 -1.34 24.15
N PRO A 218 -2.35 -0.76 24.35
CA PRO A 218 -3.57 -0.86 23.56
C PRO A 218 -3.66 0.15 22.38
N PHE A 219 -2.57 0.89 22.08
CA PHE A 219 -2.57 1.95 21.06
C PHE A 219 -3.01 1.45 19.68
N ALA A 220 -2.42 0.36 19.16
CA ALA A 220 -2.78 -0.21 17.85
C ALA A 220 -4.25 -0.68 17.83
N PHE A 221 -4.76 -1.22 18.94
CA PHE A 221 -6.17 -1.64 19.04
C PHE A 221 -7.10 -0.44 18.84
N PHE A 222 -6.97 0.61 19.64
CA PHE A 222 -7.85 1.77 19.53
C PHE A 222 -7.67 2.54 18.23
N THR A 223 -6.43 2.68 17.72
CA THR A 223 -6.19 3.33 16.42
C THR A 223 -6.86 2.55 15.28
N THR A 224 -6.82 1.20 15.32
CA THR A 224 -7.56 0.36 14.35
C THR A 224 -9.05 0.60 14.41
N PHE A 225 -9.61 0.70 15.63
CA PHE A 225 -11.02 1.03 15.82
C PHE A 225 -11.37 2.38 15.20
N TRP A 226 -10.61 3.42 15.53
CA TRP A 226 -10.90 4.79 15.07
C TRP A 226 -10.73 4.96 13.56
N ILE A 227 -9.69 4.35 12.95
CA ILE A 227 -9.58 4.34 11.47
C ILE A 227 -10.83 3.69 10.88
N GLY A 228 -11.25 2.56 11.40
CA GLY A 228 -12.46 1.87 10.93
C GLY A 228 -13.72 2.74 11.07
N ALA A 229 -13.93 3.33 12.24
CA ALA A 229 -15.07 4.18 12.55
C ALA A 229 -15.12 5.45 11.69
N GLU A 230 -13.99 6.17 11.56
CA GLU A 230 -13.90 7.40 10.78
C GLU A 230 -14.04 7.18 9.27
N LYS A 231 -13.57 6.04 8.78
CA LYS A 231 -13.57 5.72 7.34
C LYS A 231 -14.71 4.80 6.92
N GLY A 232 -15.58 4.38 7.85
CA GLY A 232 -16.77 3.60 7.58
C GLY A 232 -16.51 2.17 7.16
N PHE A 233 -15.55 1.48 7.82
CA PHE A 233 -15.31 0.05 7.63
C PHE A 233 -14.83 -0.64 8.91
N ASN A 234 -14.87 -1.97 8.95
CA ASN A 234 -14.32 -2.71 10.08
C ASN A 234 -12.81 -2.87 9.94
N GLY A 235 -12.02 -2.04 10.68
CA GLY A 235 -10.57 -2.05 10.65
C GLY A 235 -9.94 -3.39 11.04
N TYR A 236 -10.58 -4.14 11.94
CA TYR A 236 -10.07 -5.46 12.39
C TYR A 236 -10.25 -6.56 11.33
N ARG A 237 -11.17 -6.36 10.37
CA ARG A 237 -11.36 -7.28 9.23
C ARG A 237 -10.55 -6.87 8.01
N HIS A 238 -9.82 -5.77 8.06
CA HIS A 238 -8.90 -5.38 7.00
C HIS A 238 -7.59 -6.19 7.12
N LYS A 239 -7.60 -7.38 6.52
CA LYS A 239 -6.54 -8.40 6.60
C LYS A 239 -6.19 -8.92 5.22
N THR A 240 -4.92 -8.86 4.86
CA THR A 240 -4.42 -9.38 3.58
C THR A 240 -4.59 -10.89 3.48
N SER A 241 -4.36 -11.62 4.57
CA SER A 241 -4.61 -13.07 4.63
C SER A 241 -6.06 -13.46 4.36
N LEU A 242 -7.05 -12.59 4.68
CA LEU A 242 -8.45 -12.82 4.32
C LEU A 242 -8.67 -12.65 2.81
N TYR A 243 -8.06 -11.62 2.22
CA TYR A 243 -8.20 -11.32 0.79
C TYR A 243 -7.45 -12.34 -0.08
N ALA A 244 -6.28 -12.78 0.36
CA ALA A 244 -5.44 -13.75 -0.34
C ALA A 244 -6.15 -15.08 -0.63
N LYS A 245 -7.11 -15.49 0.21
CA LYS A 245 -7.89 -16.72 0.02
C LYS A 245 -8.65 -16.78 -1.31
N SER A 246 -9.05 -15.65 -1.85
CA SER A 246 -9.77 -15.54 -3.13
C SER A 246 -8.87 -15.21 -4.32
N VAL A 247 -7.56 -15.24 -4.12
CA VAL A 247 -6.60 -15.06 -5.21
C VAL A 247 -6.33 -16.42 -5.84
N HIS A 248 -6.83 -16.62 -7.06
CA HIS A 248 -6.70 -17.88 -7.81
C HIS A 248 -5.80 -17.77 -9.05
N CYS A 249 -5.36 -16.56 -9.42
CA CYS A 249 -4.33 -16.37 -10.43
C CYS A 249 -2.93 -16.64 -9.84
N PRO A 250 -1.88 -16.81 -10.65
CA PRO A 250 -0.51 -16.90 -10.19
C PRO A 250 -0.09 -15.73 -9.29
N VAL A 251 0.67 -16.01 -8.23
CA VAL A 251 1.11 -15.00 -7.24
C VAL A 251 2.60 -15.10 -6.97
N LEU A 252 3.29 -13.98 -7.09
CA LEU A 252 4.63 -13.79 -6.57
C LEU A 252 4.55 -12.88 -5.35
N ILE A 253 4.98 -13.36 -4.18
CA ILE A 253 5.15 -12.54 -2.97
C ILE A 253 6.63 -12.34 -2.76
N GLN A 254 7.04 -11.10 -2.48
CA GLN A 254 8.43 -10.72 -2.22
C GLN A 254 8.51 -10.02 -0.87
N TRP A 255 9.54 -10.37 -0.06
CA TRP A 255 9.69 -9.85 1.29
C TRP A 255 11.15 -9.76 1.74
N GLY A 256 11.46 -8.75 2.55
CA GLY A 256 12.77 -8.50 3.13
C GLY A 256 12.87 -8.93 4.60
N THR A 257 13.98 -9.59 4.99
CA THR A 257 14.13 -10.15 6.35
C THR A 257 14.26 -9.10 7.45
N GLU A 258 14.65 -7.87 7.11
CA GLU A 258 14.77 -6.74 8.05
C GLU A 258 13.55 -5.79 7.99
N ASP A 259 12.46 -6.23 7.34
CA ASP A 259 11.22 -5.44 7.26
C ASP A 259 10.63 -5.24 8.66
N ARG A 260 10.55 -3.96 9.07
CA ARG A 260 10.06 -3.55 10.40
C ARG A 260 8.53 -3.46 10.49
N PHE A 261 7.82 -3.58 9.37
CA PHE A 261 6.35 -3.54 9.32
C PHE A 261 5.72 -4.92 9.16
N VAL A 262 6.45 -5.86 8.55
CA VAL A 262 5.97 -7.20 8.24
C VAL A 262 7.02 -8.22 8.67
N ASN A 263 6.73 -8.98 9.71
CA ASN A 263 7.63 -10.04 10.16
C ASN A 263 7.42 -11.36 9.38
N GLU A 264 8.36 -12.30 9.54
CA GLU A 264 8.36 -13.59 8.84
C GLU A 264 7.05 -14.37 9.01
N LYS A 265 6.54 -14.49 10.23
CA LYS A 265 5.27 -15.21 10.50
C LYS A 265 4.06 -14.57 9.82
N GLU A 266 4.08 -13.26 9.68
CA GLU A 266 3.01 -12.51 9.03
C GLU A 266 3.02 -12.73 7.51
N ILE A 267 4.21 -12.68 6.89
CA ILE A 267 4.31 -12.90 5.44
C ILE A 267 4.04 -14.35 5.08
N GLU A 268 4.51 -15.30 5.87
CA GLU A 268 4.19 -16.73 5.73
C GLU A 268 2.67 -16.96 5.82
N SER A 269 2.01 -16.34 6.81
CA SER A 269 0.55 -16.45 6.95
C SER A 269 -0.22 -15.86 5.76
N VAL A 270 0.32 -14.82 5.11
CA VAL A 270 -0.26 -14.28 3.86
C VAL A 270 -0.03 -15.27 2.72
N TYR A 271 1.18 -15.81 2.58
CA TYR A 271 1.54 -16.76 1.55
C TYR A 271 0.72 -18.05 1.64
N GLU A 272 0.61 -18.63 2.83
CA GLU A 272 -0.19 -19.83 3.08
C GLU A 272 -1.66 -19.63 2.74
N ALA A 273 -2.20 -18.43 3.03
CA ALA A 273 -3.59 -18.09 2.77
C ALA A 273 -3.94 -17.92 1.28
N VAL A 274 -2.96 -17.80 0.39
CA VAL A 274 -3.21 -17.63 -1.06
C VAL A 274 -3.95 -18.85 -1.62
N GLY A 275 -5.09 -18.60 -2.28
CA GLY A 275 -6.02 -19.61 -2.76
C GLY A 275 -5.62 -20.34 -4.05
N THR A 276 -4.35 -20.33 -4.42
CA THR A 276 -3.79 -21.06 -5.57
C THR A 276 -2.49 -21.76 -5.19
N GLU A 277 -2.20 -22.89 -5.81
CA GLU A 277 -0.89 -23.54 -5.71
C GLU A 277 0.18 -22.87 -6.60
N LYS A 278 -0.24 -22.04 -7.57
CA LYS A 278 0.65 -21.28 -8.45
C LYS A 278 1.16 -20.04 -7.71
N LYS A 279 1.91 -20.25 -6.64
CA LYS A 279 2.44 -19.19 -5.78
C LYS A 279 3.89 -19.40 -5.40
N LYS A 280 4.64 -18.31 -5.27
CA LYS A 280 6.02 -18.30 -4.80
C LYS A 280 6.23 -17.19 -3.78
N LEU A 281 6.98 -17.50 -2.71
CA LEU A 281 7.51 -16.49 -1.78
C LEU A 281 9.02 -16.36 -2.03
N VAL A 282 9.47 -15.14 -2.31
CA VAL A 282 10.89 -14.81 -2.49
C VAL A 282 11.34 -13.94 -1.33
N VAL A 283 12.37 -14.39 -0.63
CA VAL A 283 12.93 -13.74 0.56
C VAL A 283 14.23 -13.02 0.21
N TYR A 284 14.33 -11.72 0.53
CA TYR A 284 15.52 -10.90 0.33
C TYR A 284 16.23 -10.67 1.66
N GLN A 285 17.43 -11.26 1.79
CA GLN A 285 18.22 -11.16 3.03
C GLN A 285 18.72 -9.74 3.26
N GLY A 286 18.54 -9.24 4.48
CA GLY A 286 18.96 -7.90 4.89
C GLY A 286 18.20 -6.76 4.19
N ALA A 287 17.09 -7.02 3.51
CA ALA A 287 16.24 -5.98 2.95
C ALA A 287 15.28 -5.47 4.03
N GLU A 288 15.20 -4.15 4.14
CA GLU A 288 14.20 -3.44 4.96
C GLU A 288 12.86 -3.29 4.18
N HIS A 289 11.98 -2.40 4.63
CA HIS A 289 10.74 -2.04 3.91
C HIS A 289 11.04 -1.02 2.81
N GLU A 290 11.72 -1.46 1.77
CA GLU A 290 12.30 -0.65 0.68
C GLU A 290 12.05 -1.30 -0.70
N SER A 291 12.44 -0.65 -1.80
CA SER A 291 12.39 -1.28 -3.12
C SER A 291 13.34 -2.48 -3.19
N LEU A 292 12.79 -3.66 -3.42
CA LEU A 292 13.57 -4.89 -3.54
C LEU A 292 14.38 -4.94 -4.83
N LEU A 293 13.92 -4.24 -5.88
CA LEU A 293 14.70 -4.01 -7.10
C LEU A 293 15.99 -3.23 -6.80
N ARG A 294 15.92 -2.18 -5.98
CA ARG A 294 17.12 -1.41 -5.60
C ARG A 294 18.04 -2.20 -4.67
N LYS A 295 17.47 -3.04 -3.81
CA LYS A 295 18.23 -3.85 -2.85
C LYS A 295 19.03 -4.96 -3.51
N ASP A 296 18.41 -5.73 -4.40
CA ASP A 296 19.05 -6.82 -5.14
C ASP A 296 18.49 -6.88 -6.57
N PRO A 297 19.03 -6.03 -7.48
CA PRO A 297 18.53 -5.93 -8.84
C PRO A 297 18.61 -7.24 -9.64
N VAL A 298 19.64 -8.04 -9.38
CA VAL A 298 19.85 -9.31 -10.12
C VAL A 298 18.76 -10.29 -9.75
N LYS A 299 18.59 -10.55 -8.47
CA LYS A 299 17.58 -11.48 -7.96
C LYS A 299 16.17 -11.03 -8.32
N TRP A 300 15.87 -9.73 -8.19
CA TRP A 300 14.55 -9.19 -8.53
C TRP A 300 14.22 -9.44 -10.01
N ARG A 301 15.15 -9.13 -10.94
CA ARG A 301 14.97 -9.34 -12.38
C ARG A 301 14.78 -10.82 -12.72
N GLU A 302 15.57 -11.69 -12.12
CA GLU A 302 15.44 -13.14 -12.32
C GLU A 302 14.07 -13.65 -11.89
N GLU A 303 13.62 -13.29 -10.68
CA GLU A 303 12.35 -13.75 -10.12
C GLU A 303 11.14 -13.18 -10.87
N ILE A 304 11.17 -11.91 -11.24
CA ILE A 304 10.12 -11.28 -12.05
C ILE A 304 10.06 -11.92 -13.45
N ASN A 305 11.22 -12.13 -14.10
CA ASN A 305 11.25 -12.72 -15.43
C ASN A 305 10.72 -14.16 -15.43
N LEU A 306 11.11 -14.96 -14.44
CA LEU A 306 10.59 -16.31 -14.24
C LEU A 306 9.08 -16.28 -14.00
N PHE A 307 8.58 -15.38 -13.17
CA PHE A 307 7.16 -15.23 -12.90
C PHE A 307 6.35 -14.87 -14.15
N LEU A 308 6.79 -13.87 -14.91
CA LEU A 308 6.10 -13.40 -16.10
C LEU A 308 6.12 -14.40 -17.26
N GLN A 309 7.18 -15.20 -17.37
CA GLN A 309 7.33 -16.21 -18.44
C GLN A 309 6.71 -17.55 -18.10
N SER A 310 6.84 -18.00 -16.86
CA SER A 310 6.48 -19.38 -16.50
C SER A 310 4.98 -19.62 -16.52
N ARG A 311 4.16 -18.54 -16.44
CA ARG A 311 2.72 -18.67 -16.18
C ARG A 311 2.41 -19.75 -15.14
N TYR A 312 3.40 -20.07 -14.28
CA TYR A 312 3.47 -21.24 -13.41
C TYR A 312 2.54 -22.35 -13.93
N GLN A 313 3.05 -23.14 -14.87
CA GLN A 313 2.31 -24.26 -15.47
C GLN A 313 1.88 -25.25 -14.40
#